data_51dfa8146865a06ee7313f1b985b829d
#
_entry.id   51dfa8146865a06ee7313f1b985b829d
#
_cell.length_a   1.000
_cell.length_b   1.000
_cell.length_c   1.000
_cell.angle_alpha   90.00
_cell.angle_beta   90.00
_cell.angle_gamma   90.00
#
_symmetry.space_group_name_H-M   'P 1'
#
loop_
_entity.id
_entity.type
_entity.pdbx_description
1 polymer ?
#
loop_
_entity_poly.entity_id
_entity_poly.type
_entity_poly.pdbx_seq_one_letter_code
_entity_poly.pdbx_strand_id
1 'polypeptide(L)'
;MQNIPPFDATTLEELSKILGNEVSGSELTRLFSQIQVKDDSSETKWKRIYSALSACQRQDHSASRVILLIQKILNPVRYAKLEKKEDYENALANINTILSFSGYKVERNGNIIRIQPSQTIDESLRHAHEFYKTLVDRKIHHEVMKYCKLEVLQNNYFHAVFEAIKGLNTRIKNMTGLNLDGAKLINTVFSENDPYLAINTLQTLSEKDEHNGFRFLILGIQTMFRNPISHEAKINWEISGQDGLDILTTLSLIHRKLDQAVLIRHNDS
;
A
#
# COMPACT_ATOMS: atom_id res chain seq x y z
N MET A 1 23.93 6.91 -17.68
CA MET A 1 22.94 5.90 -17.21
C MET A 1 23.70 4.63 -16.89
N GLN A 2 23.42 3.99 -15.76
CA GLN A 2 24.03 2.68 -15.46
C GLN A 2 23.54 1.68 -16.50
N ASN A 3 24.47 0.88 -17.06
CA ASN A 3 24.12 -0.15 -18.02
C ASN A 3 23.37 -1.28 -17.27
N ILE A 4 22.08 -1.40 -17.52
CA ILE A 4 21.22 -2.44 -16.94
C ILE A 4 21.23 -3.61 -17.93
N PRO A 5 21.66 -4.82 -17.51
CA PRO A 5 21.68 -5.97 -18.41
C PRO A 5 20.27 -6.30 -18.93
N PRO A 6 20.15 -6.87 -20.14
CA PRO A 6 18.86 -7.29 -20.66
C PRO A 6 18.12 -8.24 -19.69
N PHE A 7 16.84 -8.04 -19.52
CA PHE A 7 15.99 -9.01 -18.84
C PHE A 7 15.77 -10.24 -19.69
N ASP A 8 15.63 -11.40 -19.06
CA ASP A 8 15.25 -12.61 -19.75
C ASP A 8 13.84 -12.52 -20.36
N ALA A 9 13.52 -13.48 -21.25
CA ALA A 9 12.26 -13.46 -21.99
C ALA A 9 11.02 -13.55 -21.06
N THR A 10 11.09 -14.37 -20.02
CA THR A 10 9.99 -14.55 -19.06
C THR A 10 9.76 -13.28 -18.25
N THR A 11 10.80 -12.70 -17.69
CA THR A 11 10.76 -11.42 -16.97
C THR A 11 10.17 -10.32 -17.85
N LEU A 12 10.61 -10.20 -19.09
CA LEU A 12 10.12 -9.18 -20.02
C LEU A 12 8.65 -9.41 -20.39
N GLU A 13 8.22 -10.67 -20.57
CA GLU A 13 6.83 -11.01 -20.88
C GLU A 13 5.90 -10.62 -19.74
N GLU A 14 6.21 -11.02 -18.50
CA GLU A 14 5.40 -10.71 -17.34
C GLU A 14 5.33 -9.19 -17.06
N LEU A 15 6.45 -8.49 -17.17
CA LEU A 15 6.45 -7.02 -17.12
C LEU A 15 5.53 -6.41 -18.20
N SER A 16 5.58 -6.95 -19.42
CA SER A 16 4.78 -6.45 -20.54
C SER A 16 3.27 -6.64 -20.32
N LYS A 17 2.86 -7.76 -19.71
CA LYS A 17 1.46 -8.02 -19.35
C LYS A 17 0.96 -6.99 -18.33
N ILE A 18 1.72 -6.75 -17.27
CA ILE A 18 1.36 -5.77 -16.25
C ILE A 18 1.29 -4.36 -16.85
N LEU A 19 2.35 -3.92 -17.53
CA LEU A 19 2.43 -2.60 -18.13
C LEU A 19 1.32 -2.37 -19.17
N GLY A 20 0.93 -3.40 -19.90
CA GLY A 20 -0.16 -3.35 -20.87
C GLY A 20 -1.53 -3.07 -20.24
N ASN A 21 -1.74 -3.43 -18.97
CA ASN A 21 -2.98 -3.14 -18.25
C ASN A 21 -3.03 -1.68 -17.77
N GLU A 22 -1.87 -1.04 -17.55
CA GLU A 22 -1.77 0.31 -16.99
C GLU A 22 -1.91 1.44 -18.03
N VAL A 23 -2.01 1.11 -19.31
CA VAL A 23 -2.06 2.10 -20.39
C VAL A 23 -3.14 1.79 -21.41
N SER A 24 -3.68 2.82 -22.04
CA SER A 24 -4.47 2.69 -23.27
C SER A 24 -3.59 2.48 -24.51
N GLY A 25 -4.16 1.98 -25.60
CA GLY A 25 -3.41 1.78 -26.85
C GLY A 25 -2.81 3.07 -27.42
N SER A 26 -3.55 4.16 -27.39
CA SER A 26 -3.10 5.48 -27.85
C SER A 26 -2.01 6.07 -26.95
N GLU A 27 -2.13 5.84 -25.65
CA GLU A 27 -1.12 6.28 -24.68
C GLU A 27 0.18 5.49 -24.84
N LEU A 28 0.09 4.19 -25.09
CA LEU A 28 1.27 3.35 -25.36
C LEU A 28 2.01 3.83 -26.60
N THR A 29 1.32 4.13 -27.70
CA THR A 29 1.93 4.70 -28.92
C THR A 29 2.68 6.00 -28.62
N ARG A 30 2.06 6.89 -27.82
CA ARG A 30 2.73 8.14 -27.41
C ARG A 30 3.97 7.89 -26.57
N LEU A 31 3.90 6.96 -25.62
CA LEU A 31 5.02 6.61 -24.76
C LEU A 31 6.19 6.00 -25.55
N PHE A 32 5.89 5.12 -26.51
CA PHE A 32 6.90 4.54 -27.39
C PHE A 32 7.62 5.59 -28.21
N SER A 33 6.89 6.56 -28.76
CA SER A 33 7.49 7.71 -29.46
C SER A 33 8.47 8.49 -28.55
N GLN A 34 8.09 8.73 -27.27
CA GLN A 34 8.95 9.46 -26.33
C GLN A 34 10.24 8.74 -25.95
N ILE A 35 10.22 7.41 -25.97
CA ILE A 35 11.42 6.59 -25.64
C ILE A 35 12.11 6.02 -26.89
N GLN A 36 11.70 6.49 -28.07
CA GLN A 36 12.26 6.11 -29.36
C GLN A 36 12.20 4.58 -29.60
N VAL A 37 11.06 3.99 -29.32
CA VAL A 37 10.76 2.58 -29.55
C VAL A 37 9.83 2.45 -30.74
N LYS A 38 10.18 1.55 -31.66
CA LYS A 38 9.35 1.24 -32.83
C LYS A 38 8.12 0.45 -32.39
N ASP A 39 6.94 0.91 -32.79
CA ASP A 39 5.64 0.37 -32.41
C ASP A 39 4.99 -0.41 -33.55
N ASP A 40 4.36 -1.53 -33.24
CA ASP A 40 3.44 -2.25 -34.11
C ASP A 40 2.03 -2.22 -33.50
N SER A 41 1.20 -1.30 -33.96
CA SER A 41 -0.15 -1.07 -33.42
C SER A 41 -1.17 -2.15 -33.79
N SER A 42 -0.81 -3.14 -34.61
CA SER A 42 -1.72 -4.24 -35.01
C SER A 42 -1.93 -5.28 -33.91
N GLU A 43 -1.01 -5.36 -32.95
CA GLU A 43 -1.01 -6.33 -31.87
C GLU A 43 -1.72 -5.82 -30.58
N THR A 44 -1.99 -6.75 -29.67
CA THR A 44 -2.50 -6.40 -28.32
C THR A 44 -1.45 -5.63 -27.53
N LYS A 45 -1.86 -4.78 -26.60
CA LYS A 45 -0.98 -3.87 -25.87
C LYS A 45 0.25 -4.57 -25.24
N TRP A 46 0.07 -5.69 -24.56
CA TRP A 46 1.18 -6.40 -23.94
C TRP A 46 2.14 -7.02 -24.98
N LYS A 47 1.62 -7.54 -26.10
CA LYS A 47 2.46 -8.07 -27.18
C LYS A 47 3.24 -6.96 -27.88
N ARG A 48 2.63 -5.79 -28.08
CA ARG A 48 3.33 -4.60 -28.59
C ARG A 48 4.52 -4.25 -27.69
N ILE A 49 4.29 -4.23 -26.36
CA ILE A 49 5.33 -3.94 -25.37
C ILE A 49 6.45 -4.99 -25.44
N TYR A 50 6.07 -6.26 -25.39
CA TYR A 50 7.03 -7.36 -25.42
C TYR A 50 7.89 -7.36 -26.69
N SER A 51 7.27 -7.32 -27.86
CA SER A 51 7.97 -7.37 -29.16
C SER A 51 8.90 -6.17 -29.33
N ALA A 52 8.40 -4.97 -29.06
CA ALA A 52 9.15 -3.73 -29.20
C ALA A 52 10.36 -3.68 -28.23
N LEU A 53 10.16 -3.99 -26.97
CA LEU A 53 11.22 -3.95 -25.97
C LEU A 53 12.21 -5.12 -26.13
N SER A 54 11.76 -6.30 -26.57
CA SER A 54 12.63 -7.42 -26.90
C SER A 54 13.59 -7.05 -28.05
N ALA A 55 13.09 -6.38 -29.08
CA ALA A 55 13.92 -5.87 -30.18
C ALA A 55 14.94 -4.82 -29.68
N CYS A 56 14.49 -3.88 -28.82
CA CYS A 56 15.36 -2.88 -28.23
C CYS A 56 16.46 -3.51 -27.36
N GLN A 57 16.14 -4.47 -26.50
CA GLN A 57 17.14 -5.14 -25.67
C GLN A 57 18.21 -5.86 -26.49
N ARG A 58 17.79 -6.48 -27.59
CA ARG A 58 18.76 -7.14 -28.52
C ARG A 58 19.67 -6.14 -29.20
N GLN A 59 19.13 -4.98 -29.61
CA GLN A 59 19.90 -3.94 -30.29
C GLN A 59 20.83 -3.19 -29.32
N ASP A 60 20.35 -2.83 -28.17
CA ASP A 60 21.04 -1.96 -27.19
C ASP A 60 21.95 -2.77 -26.25
N HIS A 61 21.81 -4.10 -26.23
CA HIS A 61 22.39 -4.99 -25.21
C HIS A 61 22.10 -4.51 -23.77
N SER A 62 20.92 -3.93 -23.56
CA SER A 62 20.53 -3.28 -22.32
C SER A 62 19.01 -3.26 -22.13
N ALA A 63 18.56 -3.33 -20.88
CA ALA A 63 17.16 -3.12 -20.50
C ALA A 63 16.82 -1.64 -20.28
N SER A 64 17.67 -0.69 -20.65
CA SER A 64 17.47 0.73 -20.37
C SER A 64 16.12 1.26 -20.89
N ARG A 65 15.66 0.82 -22.07
CA ARG A 65 14.35 1.25 -22.61
C ARG A 65 13.18 0.60 -21.88
N VAL A 66 13.35 -0.61 -21.36
CA VAL A 66 12.35 -1.27 -20.48
C VAL A 66 12.16 -0.42 -19.23
N ILE A 67 13.27 -0.05 -18.60
CA ILE A 67 13.29 0.81 -17.42
C ILE A 67 12.62 2.16 -17.68
N LEU A 68 12.96 2.80 -18.81
CA LEU A 68 12.34 4.07 -19.19
C LEU A 68 10.84 3.94 -19.36
N LEU A 69 10.35 2.85 -19.97
CA LEU A 69 8.91 2.62 -20.11
C LEU A 69 8.25 2.42 -18.75
N ILE A 70 8.84 1.62 -17.87
CA ILE A 70 8.35 1.42 -16.51
C ILE A 70 8.23 2.77 -15.78
N GLN A 71 9.28 3.58 -15.80
CA GLN A 71 9.28 4.91 -15.15
C GLN A 71 8.23 5.86 -15.74
N LYS A 72 7.99 5.80 -17.03
CA LYS A 72 6.95 6.61 -17.70
C LYS A 72 5.54 6.15 -17.32
N ILE A 73 5.29 4.84 -17.27
CA ILE A 73 4.00 4.26 -16.92
C ILE A 73 3.74 4.45 -15.42
N LEU A 74 4.70 4.13 -14.56
CA LEU A 74 4.59 4.31 -13.11
C LEU A 74 4.97 5.71 -12.62
N ASN A 75 4.87 6.73 -13.47
CA ASN A 75 5.05 8.10 -13.02
C ASN A 75 3.89 8.49 -12.07
N PRO A 76 4.18 8.89 -10.82
CA PRO A 76 3.14 9.20 -9.82
C PRO A 76 2.15 10.27 -10.28
N VAL A 77 2.58 11.22 -11.12
CA VAL A 77 1.71 12.28 -11.66
C VAL A 77 0.53 11.71 -12.48
N ARG A 78 0.68 10.55 -13.12
CA ARG A 78 -0.39 9.88 -13.86
C ARG A 78 -1.52 9.38 -12.96
N TYR A 79 -1.20 9.13 -11.71
CA TYR A 79 -2.09 8.57 -10.70
C TYR A 79 -2.46 9.60 -9.61
N ALA A 80 -2.21 10.89 -9.87
CA ALA A 80 -2.43 11.96 -8.89
C ALA A 80 -3.92 12.16 -8.50
N LYS A 81 -4.87 11.57 -9.26
CA LYS A 81 -6.29 11.55 -8.89
C LYS A 81 -6.53 10.50 -7.80
N LEU A 82 -7.28 10.86 -6.77
CA LEU A 82 -7.58 10.01 -5.60
C LEU A 82 -8.13 8.61 -5.99
N GLU A 83 -8.93 8.54 -7.05
CA GLU A 83 -9.55 7.30 -7.54
C GLU A 83 -8.55 6.30 -8.13
N LYS A 84 -7.36 6.75 -8.56
CA LYS A 84 -6.34 5.91 -9.20
C LYS A 84 -5.19 5.48 -8.29
N LYS A 85 -5.29 5.78 -7.01
CA LYS A 85 -4.22 5.51 -6.05
C LYS A 85 -4.02 4.02 -5.79
N GLU A 86 -5.10 3.29 -5.65
CA GLU A 86 -5.08 1.84 -5.46
C GLU A 86 -4.48 1.14 -6.69
N ASP A 87 -4.84 1.60 -7.89
CA ASP A 87 -4.27 1.11 -9.15
C ASP A 87 -2.74 1.29 -9.17
N TYR A 88 -2.25 2.45 -8.74
CA TYR A 88 -0.80 2.72 -8.66
C TYR A 88 -0.06 1.76 -7.72
N GLU A 89 -0.56 1.59 -6.50
CA GLU A 89 0.08 0.73 -5.50
C GLU A 89 0.08 -0.74 -5.96
N ASN A 90 -1.00 -1.19 -6.59
CA ASN A 90 -1.10 -2.53 -7.14
C ASN A 90 -0.12 -2.73 -8.32
N ALA A 91 -0.07 -1.80 -9.26
CA ALA A 91 0.85 -1.86 -10.38
C ALA A 91 2.31 -1.83 -9.91
N LEU A 92 2.63 -0.96 -8.95
CA LEU A 92 3.97 -0.85 -8.35
C LEU A 92 4.37 -2.15 -7.64
N ALA A 93 3.47 -2.74 -6.86
CA ALA A 93 3.71 -4.00 -6.16
C ALA A 93 3.99 -5.14 -7.14
N ASN A 94 3.14 -5.30 -8.16
CA ASN A 94 3.26 -6.37 -9.14
C ASN A 94 4.57 -6.25 -9.95
N ILE A 95 4.93 -5.02 -10.38
CA ILE A 95 6.18 -4.79 -11.11
C ILE A 95 7.40 -5.05 -10.23
N ASN A 96 7.36 -4.63 -8.96
CA ASN A 96 8.46 -4.85 -8.03
C ASN A 96 8.67 -6.32 -7.70
N THR A 97 7.62 -7.13 -7.64
CA THR A 97 7.74 -8.59 -7.50
C THR A 97 8.60 -9.16 -8.61
N ILE A 98 8.33 -8.80 -9.86
CA ILE A 98 9.08 -9.34 -11.02
C ILE A 98 10.49 -8.76 -11.06
N LEU A 99 10.65 -7.45 -10.88
CA LEU A 99 11.96 -6.79 -10.93
C LEU A 99 12.91 -7.26 -9.83
N SER A 100 12.37 -7.69 -8.67
CA SER A 100 13.19 -8.17 -7.56
C SER A 100 14.06 -9.37 -7.93
N PHE A 101 13.59 -10.25 -8.82
CA PHE A 101 14.39 -11.38 -9.33
C PHE A 101 15.60 -10.92 -10.17
N SER A 102 15.48 -9.76 -10.78
CA SER A 102 16.57 -9.16 -11.56
C SER A 102 17.41 -8.17 -10.73
N GLY A 103 17.13 -8.01 -9.44
CA GLY A 103 17.86 -7.11 -8.54
C GLY A 103 17.51 -5.64 -8.70
N TYR A 104 16.27 -5.34 -9.08
CA TYR A 104 15.78 -3.97 -9.21
C TYR A 104 14.45 -3.77 -8.47
N LYS A 105 14.21 -2.51 -8.08
CA LYS A 105 12.96 -2.07 -7.44
C LYS A 105 12.62 -0.67 -7.96
N VAL A 106 11.34 -0.44 -8.23
CA VAL A 106 10.78 0.90 -8.47
C VAL A 106 10.37 1.48 -7.13
N GLU A 107 10.88 2.65 -6.79
CA GLU A 107 10.44 3.43 -5.64
C GLU A 107 9.13 4.15 -5.95
N ARG A 108 8.44 4.61 -4.91
CA ARG A 108 7.18 5.35 -5.06
C ARG A 108 7.30 6.67 -5.85
N ASN A 109 8.48 7.23 -5.93
CA ASN A 109 8.78 8.41 -6.78
C ASN A 109 8.94 8.06 -8.26
N GLY A 110 8.85 6.76 -8.63
CA GLY A 110 9.09 6.26 -9.98
C GLY A 110 10.56 6.02 -10.31
N ASN A 111 11.48 6.25 -9.37
CA ASN A 111 12.90 5.93 -9.58
C ASN A 111 13.14 4.43 -9.46
N ILE A 112 14.16 3.94 -10.18
CA ILE A 112 14.58 2.54 -10.08
C ILE A 112 15.91 2.48 -9.35
N ILE A 113 15.94 1.62 -8.33
CA ILE A 113 17.13 1.35 -7.52
C ILE A 113 17.57 -0.10 -7.68
N ARG A 114 18.84 -0.38 -7.41
CA ARG A 114 19.37 -1.75 -7.30
C ARG A 114 19.12 -2.27 -5.91
N ILE A 115 18.67 -3.53 -5.84
CA ILE A 115 18.53 -4.32 -4.62
C ILE A 115 19.29 -5.64 -4.78
N GLN A 116 19.46 -6.41 -3.72
CA GLN A 116 19.91 -7.80 -3.88
C GLN A 116 18.84 -8.59 -4.64
N PRO A 117 19.23 -9.34 -5.70
CA PRO A 117 18.27 -10.17 -6.44
C PRO A 117 17.63 -11.20 -5.52
N SER A 118 16.32 -11.32 -5.57
CA SER A 118 15.61 -12.43 -4.92
C SER A 118 15.98 -13.73 -5.65
N GLN A 119 16.62 -14.65 -4.96
CA GLN A 119 17.11 -15.90 -5.61
C GLN A 119 16.01 -16.90 -5.92
N THR A 120 14.84 -16.78 -5.26
CA THR A 120 13.67 -17.64 -5.50
C THR A 120 12.36 -16.91 -5.20
N ILE A 121 11.26 -17.37 -5.82
CA ILE A 121 9.88 -17.00 -5.41
C ILE A 121 9.73 -17.20 -3.90
N ASP A 122 10.37 -18.24 -3.37
CA ASP A 122 10.34 -18.59 -1.95
C ASP A 122 10.94 -17.50 -1.04
N GLU A 123 11.89 -16.70 -1.50
CA GLU A 123 12.53 -15.70 -0.64
C GLU A 123 11.68 -14.43 -0.48
N SER A 124 11.05 -13.94 -1.53
CA SER A 124 10.08 -12.84 -1.44
C SER A 124 8.80 -13.26 -0.70
N LEU A 125 8.36 -14.51 -0.92
CA LEU A 125 7.27 -15.12 -0.19
C LEU A 125 7.65 -15.43 1.28
N ARG A 126 8.89 -15.82 1.54
CA ARG A 126 9.37 -16.14 2.89
C ARG A 126 9.26 -14.93 3.82
N HIS A 127 9.71 -13.76 3.41
CA HIS A 127 9.58 -12.54 4.23
C HIS A 127 8.12 -12.20 4.52
N ALA A 128 7.24 -12.33 3.54
CA ALA A 128 5.81 -12.13 3.75
C ALA A 128 5.21 -13.19 4.68
N HIS A 129 5.61 -14.45 4.52
CA HIS A 129 5.18 -15.55 5.39
C HIS A 129 5.70 -15.40 6.82
N GLU A 130 6.97 -15.04 7.02
CA GLU A 130 7.55 -14.78 8.34
C GLU A 130 6.85 -13.62 9.04
N PHE A 131 6.56 -12.54 8.33
CA PHE A 131 5.81 -11.42 8.86
C PHE A 131 4.37 -11.83 9.21
N TYR A 132 3.66 -12.51 8.30
CA TYR A 132 2.32 -13.02 8.54
C TYR A 132 2.28 -13.99 9.73
N LYS A 133 3.23 -14.92 9.81
CA LYS A 133 3.38 -15.85 10.93
C LYS A 133 3.57 -15.09 12.25
N THR A 134 4.39 -14.06 12.25
CA THR A 134 4.59 -13.21 13.44
C THR A 134 3.30 -12.53 13.88
N LEU A 135 2.48 -12.05 12.95
CA LEU A 135 1.15 -11.49 13.25
C LEU A 135 0.22 -12.54 13.88
N VAL A 136 0.23 -13.77 13.34
CA VAL A 136 -0.56 -14.89 13.87
C VAL A 136 -0.08 -15.29 15.28
N ASP A 137 1.22 -15.43 15.48
CA ASP A 137 1.83 -15.79 16.77
C ASP A 137 1.55 -14.72 17.84
N ARG A 138 1.50 -13.44 17.47
CA ARG A 138 1.08 -12.32 18.33
C ARG A 138 -0.43 -12.25 18.55
N LYS A 139 -1.22 -13.13 17.96
CA LYS A 139 -2.69 -13.15 18.04
C LYS A 139 -3.30 -11.80 17.66
N ILE A 140 -2.83 -11.24 16.55
CA ILE A 140 -3.35 -9.98 16.03
C ILE A 140 -4.85 -10.10 15.77
N HIS A 141 -5.60 -9.08 16.19
CA HIS A 141 -7.05 -9.05 16.09
C HIS A 141 -7.54 -9.28 14.66
N HIS A 142 -8.62 -10.04 14.48
CA HIS A 142 -9.14 -10.42 13.17
C HIS A 142 -9.49 -9.22 12.27
N GLU A 143 -9.96 -8.12 12.85
CA GLU A 143 -10.24 -6.88 12.09
C GLU A 143 -8.98 -6.29 11.45
N VAL A 144 -7.82 -6.41 12.09
CA VAL A 144 -6.55 -6.01 11.52
C VAL A 144 -6.06 -7.02 10.48
N MET A 145 -6.21 -8.32 10.78
CA MET A 145 -5.78 -9.41 9.87
C MET A 145 -6.49 -9.37 8.51
N LYS A 146 -7.70 -8.79 8.41
CA LYS A 146 -8.40 -8.58 7.13
C LYS A 146 -7.54 -7.84 6.08
N TYR A 147 -6.63 -6.99 6.54
CA TYR A 147 -5.77 -6.14 5.71
C TYR A 147 -4.34 -6.66 5.56
N CYS A 148 -4.02 -7.79 6.23
CA CYS A 148 -2.69 -8.39 6.26
C CYS A 148 -2.61 -9.64 5.37
N LYS A 149 -3.21 -9.61 4.16
CA LYS A 149 -3.10 -10.71 3.20
C LYS A 149 -1.65 -10.85 2.71
N LEU A 150 -1.23 -12.07 2.40
CA LEU A 150 0.14 -12.36 1.95
C LEU A 150 0.56 -11.53 0.73
N GLU A 151 -0.35 -11.34 -0.24
CA GLU A 151 -0.10 -10.54 -1.43
C GLU A 151 0.19 -9.06 -1.09
N VAL A 152 -0.46 -8.54 -0.05
CA VAL A 152 -0.26 -7.17 0.44
C VAL A 152 1.07 -7.06 1.18
N LEU A 153 1.43 -8.08 1.96
CA LEU A 153 2.64 -8.10 2.77
C LEU A 153 3.92 -8.32 1.95
N GLN A 154 3.83 -8.96 0.79
CA GLN A 154 4.99 -9.25 -0.06
C GLN A 154 5.78 -8.00 -0.43
N ASN A 155 5.14 -6.84 -0.53
CA ASN A 155 5.78 -5.65 -1.08
C ASN A 155 5.45 -4.34 -0.37
N ASN A 156 4.55 -4.32 0.63
CA ASN A 156 4.09 -3.04 1.14
C ASN A 156 3.42 -3.11 2.51
N TYR A 157 4.21 -3.18 3.58
CA TYR A 157 3.72 -3.07 4.96
C TYR A 157 2.92 -1.78 5.19
N PHE A 158 3.27 -0.71 4.47
CA PHE A 158 2.56 0.55 4.50
C PHE A 158 1.09 0.41 4.06
N HIS A 159 0.83 -0.36 2.98
CA HIS A 159 -0.53 -0.55 2.50
C HIS A 159 -1.38 -1.31 3.53
N ALA A 160 -0.84 -2.37 4.12
CA ALA A 160 -1.51 -3.10 5.19
C ALA A 160 -1.85 -2.21 6.39
N VAL A 161 -0.89 -1.39 6.84
CA VAL A 161 -1.08 -0.44 7.95
C VAL A 161 -2.14 0.61 7.60
N PHE A 162 -2.05 1.21 6.43
CA PHE A 162 -2.97 2.26 6.01
C PHE A 162 -4.41 1.77 5.90
N GLU A 163 -4.63 0.61 5.26
CA GLU A 163 -5.96 0.02 5.14
C GLU A 163 -6.49 -0.46 6.49
N ALA A 164 -5.63 -0.97 7.40
CA ALA A 164 -6.04 -1.31 8.75
C ALA A 164 -6.50 -0.09 9.56
N ILE A 165 -5.86 1.08 9.39
CA ILE A 165 -6.30 2.34 10.01
C ILE A 165 -7.65 2.82 9.44
N LYS A 166 -7.85 2.70 8.12
CA LYS A 166 -9.15 2.97 7.49
C LYS A 166 -10.24 2.03 8.02
N GLY A 167 -9.90 0.75 8.16
CA GLY A 167 -10.79 -0.26 8.74
C GLY A 167 -11.21 0.06 10.17
N LEU A 168 -10.29 0.57 10.98
CA LEU A 168 -10.62 1.05 12.33
C LEU A 168 -11.68 2.15 12.29
N ASN A 169 -11.53 3.16 11.42
CA ASN A 169 -12.54 4.22 11.28
C ASN A 169 -13.89 3.68 10.82
N THR A 170 -13.89 2.78 9.86
CA THR A 170 -15.11 2.13 9.37
C THR A 170 -15.81 1.36 10.49
N ARG A 171 -15.07 0.63 11.31
CA ARG A 171 -15.63 -0.09 12.46
C ARG A 171 -16.26 0.87 13.46
N ILE A 172 -15.59 1.96 13.84
CA ILE A 172 -16.12 2.96 14.79
C ILE A 172 -17.39 3.60 14.23
N LYS A 173 -17.42 3.95 12.94
CA LYS A 173 -18.64 4.44 12.27
C LYS A 173 -19.79 3.43 12.37
N ASN A 174 -19.52 2.16 12.10
CA ASN A 174 -20.53 1.10 12.16
C ASN A 174 -21.05 0.87 13.58
N MET A 175 -20.20 1.03 14.61
CA MET A 175 -20.61 0.89 16.01
C MET A 175 -21.48 2.05 16.49
N THR A 176 -21.33 3.25 15.92
CA THR A 176 -21.98 4.47 16.40
C THR A 176 -23.08 5.01 15.47
N GLY A 177 -23.10 4.56 14.21
CA GLY A 177 -24.00 5.12 13.19
C GLY A 177 -23.61 6.55 12.72
N LEU A 178 -22.47 7.10 13.19
CA LEU A 178 -22.07 8.47 12.89
C LEU A 178 -21.41 8.58 11.50
N ASN A 179 -21.85 9.54 10.71
CA ASN A 179 -21.23 9.86 9.42
C ASN A 179 -20.18 10.98 9.57
N LEU A 180 -19.20 10.76 10.45
CA LEU A 180 -18.05 11.63 10.69
C LEU A 180 -16.76 10.92 10.25
N ASP A 181 -15.64 11.65 10.10
CA ASP A 181 -14.36 11.04 9.75
C ASP A 181 -13.18 11.68 10.48
N GLY A 182 -12.03 10.96 10.49
CA GLY A 182 -10.77 11.44 11.04
C GLY A 182 -10.86 11.87 12.51
N ALA A 183 -10.14 12.92 12.86
CA ALA A 183 -10.09 13.43 14.24
C ALA A 183 -11.46 13.85 14.77
N LYS A 184 -12.35 14.35 13.90
CA LYS A 184 -13.72 14.73 14.32
C LYS A 184 -14.51 13.51 14.78
N LEU A 185 -14.44 12.39 14.06
CA LEU A 185 -15.08 11.13 14.48
C LEU A 185 -14.59 10.72 15.87
N ILE A 186 -13.27 10.63 16.04
CA ILE A 186 -12.68 10.11 17.29
C ILE A 186 -12.97 11.01 18.48
N ASN A 187 -12.85 12.33 18.32
CA ASN A 187 -13.14 13.28 19.39
C ASN A 187 -14.63 13.29 19.78
N THR A 188 -15.54 13.04 18.84
CA THR A 188 -16.97 12.93 19.12
C THR A 188 -17.30 11.60 19.80
N VAL A 189 -16.80 10.48 19.25
CA VAL A 189 -17.14 9.13 19.73
C VAL A 189 -16.60 8.89 21.13
N PHE A 190 -15.37 9.32 21.42
CA PHE A 190 -14.69 9.12 22.69
C PHE A 190 -14.54 10.44 23.46
N SER A 191 -15.56 11.29 23.41
CA SER A 191 -15.60 12.55 24.17
C SER A 191 -15.40 12.28 25.67
N GLU A 192 -14.69 13.17 26.34
CA GLU A 192 -14.43 13.05 27.78
C GLU A 192 -15.69 13.16 28.64
N ASN A 193 -16.61 14.06 28.26
CA ASN A 193 -17.79 14.36 29.05
C ASN A 193 -19.06 13.64 28.59
N ASP A 194 -19.19 13.38 27.28
CA ASP A 194 -20.40 12.81 26.69
C ASP A 194 -20.02 11.88 25.49
N PRO A 195 -19.41 10.70 25.77
CA PRO A 195 -18.99 9.78 24.71
C PRO A 195 -20.17 8.99 24.13
N TYR A 196 -20.06 8.63 22.85
CA TYR A 196 -20.91 7.62 22.22
C TYR A 196 -20.49 6.19 22.62
N LEU A 197 -19.19 5.94 22.67
CA LEU A 197 -18.61 4.65 23.10
C LEU A 197 -17.75 4.86 24.35
N ALA A 198 -17.94 4.02 25.35
CA ALA A 198 -17.06 3.95 26.52
C ALA A 198 -16.32 2.61 26.58
N ILE A 199 -15.03 2.64 26.88
CA ILE A 199 -14.19 1.44 27.01
C ILE A 199 -14.17 0.87 28.43
N ASN A 200 -14.78 1.58 29.37
CA ASN A 200 -14.91 1.21 30.78
C ASN A 200 -16.14 1.94 31.39
N THR A 201 -16.33 1.89 32.70
CA THR A 201 -17.51 2.44 33.35
C THR A 201 -17.50 3.95 33.55
N LEU A 202 -16.38 4.64 33.35
CA LEU A 202 -16.16 6.09 33.51
C LEU A 202 -16.47 6.63 34.93
N GLN A 203 -16.44 5.77 35.93
CA GLN A 203 -16.83 6.18 37.29
C GLN A 203 -15.65 6.74 38.07
N THR A 204 -14.49 6.16 37.96
CA THR A 204 -13.28 6.60 38.66
C THR A 204 -12.43 7.54 37.78
N LEU A 205 -11.56 8.33 38.42
CA LEU A 205 -10.61 9.19 37.73
C LEU A 205 -9.70 8.35 36.81
N SER A 206 -9.19 7.22 37.29
CA SER A 206 -8.34 6.33 36.50
C SER A 206 -9.04 5.77 35.25
N GLU A 207 -10.33 5.45 35.35
CA GLU A 207 -11.10 5.01 34.19
C GLU A 207 -11.31 6.12 33.17
N LYS A 208 -11.54 7.35 33.61
CA LYS A 208 -11.65 8.53 32.75
C LYS A 208 -10.32 8.83 32.08
N ASP A 209 -9.21 8.73 32.81
CA ASP A 209 -7.85 8.91 32.26
C ASP A 209 -7.53 7.82 31.22
N GLU A 210 -7.88 6.55 31.49
CA GLU A 210 -7.73 5.46 30.53
C GLU A 210 -8.55 5.70 29.26
N HIS A 211 -9.80 6.11 29.40
CA HIS A 211 -10.68 6.41 28.27
C HIS A 211 -10.14 7.57 27.42
N ASN A 212 -9.69 8.63 28.05
CA ASN A 212 -9.11 9.78 27.39
C ASN A 212 -7.77 9.43 26.72
N GLY A 213 -6.92 8.63 27.39
CA GLY A 213 -5.70 8.09 26.84
C GLY A 213 -5.95 7.21 25.60
N PHE A 214 -7.00 6.39 25.62
CA PHE A 214 -7.42 5.59 24.48
C PHE A 214 -7.81 6.46 23.27
N ARG A 215 -8.56 7.55 23.49
CA ARG A 215 -8.87 8.55 22.48
C ARG A 215 -7.61 9.13 21.86
N PHE A 216 -6.65 9.55 22.68
CA PHE A 216 -5.38 10.12 22.21
C PHE A 216 -4.53 9.09 21.47
N LEU A 217 -4.52 7.84 21.87
CA LEU A 217 -3.83 6.77 21.15
C LEU A 217 -4.35 6.62 19.72
N ILE A 218 -5.68 6.59 19.55
CA ILE A 218 -6.28 6.51 18.20
C ILE A 218 -5.95 7.76 17.38
N LEU A 219 -6.05 8.95 17.97
CA LEU A 219 -5.71 10.22 17.30
C LEU A 219 -4.24 10.23 16.88
N GLY A 220 -3.33 9.79 17.75
CA GLY A 220 -1.90 9.70 17.47
C GLY A 220 -1.61 8.82 16.26
N ILE A 221 -2.20 7.61 16.20
CA ILE A 221 -2.05 6.70 15.07
C ILE A 221 -2.60 7.33 13.78
N GLN A 222 -3.77 7.94 13.83
CA GLN A 222 -4.36 8.58 12.65
C GLN A 222 -3.52 9.76 12.17
N THR A 223 -3.06 10.59 13.10
CA THR A 223 -2.28 11.80 12.77
C THR A 223 -0.90 11.41 12.24
N MET A 224 -0.24 10.44 12.86
CA MET A 224 1.10 10.04 12.50
C MET A 224 1.16 9.23 11.20
N PHE A 225 0.19 8.32 10.96
CA PHE A 225 0.29 7.35 9.87
C PHE A 225 -0.76 7.53 8.75
N ARG A 226 -1.82 8.32 8.96
CA ARG A 226 -2.84 8.59 7.94
C ARG A 226 -2.73 10.00 7.34
N ASN A 227 -2.57 11.04 8.17
CA ASN A 227 -2.64 12.43 7.74
C ASN A 227 -1.46 12.89 6.85
N PRO A 228 -0.19 12.49 7.08
CA PRO A 228 0.92 12.90 6.22
C PRO A 228 0.71 12.51 4.77
N ILE A 229 -0.03 11.41 4.56
CA ILE A 229 -0.33 10.84 3.24
C ILE A 229 -1.40 11.65 2.49
N SER A 230 -2.20 12.44 3.20
CA SER A 230 -3.25 13.25 2.59
C SER A 230 -2.76 14.60 2.05
N HIS A 231 -1.59 15.07 2.50
CA HIS A 231 -1.08 16.41 2.23
C HIS A 231 0.26 16.48 1.52
N GLU A 232 1.06 15.41 1.55
CA GLU A 232 2.33 15.33 0.82
C GLU A 232 2.31 14.17 -0.19
N ALA A 233 3.07 14.32 -1.27
CA ALA A 233 3.30 13.22 -2.19
C ALA A 233 3.89 12.05 -1.39
N LYS A 234 3.21 10.91 -1.35
CA LYS A 234 3.51 9.68 -0.59
C LYS A 234 4.90 9.07 -0.78
N ILE A 235 5.74 9.76 -1.49
CA ILE A 235 7.04 9.35 -2.02
C ILE A 235 8.07 9.14 -0.91
N ASN A 236 7.88 9.73 0.27
CA ASN A 236 8.91 9.78 1.31
C ASN A 236 8.57 8.99 2.58
N TRP A 237 7.50 8.19 2.61
CA TRP A 237 7.10 7.49 3.82
C TRP A 237 7.20 5.96 3.64
N GLU A 238 8.37 5.42 3.92
CA GLU A 238 8.55 3.98 4.04
C GLU A 238 8.23 3.53 5.46
N ILE A 239 7.44 2.46 5.59
CA ILE A 239 7.24 1.75 6.86
C ILE A 239 8.11 0.49 6.80
N SER A 240 9.07 0.37 7.73
CA SER A 240 9.85 -0.85 7.87
C SER A 240 8.95 -2.03 8.30
N GLY A 241 9.41 -3.26 8.07
CA GLY A 241 8.68 -4.43 8.57
C GLY A 241 8.48 -4.38 10.09
N GLN A 242 9.47 -3.88 10.85
CA GLN A 242 9.36 -3.74 12.30
C GLN A 242 8.33 -2.69 12.70
N ASP A 243 8.36 -1.49 12.08
CA ASP A 243 7.37 -0.44 12.37
C ASP A 243 5.96 -0.89 11.99
N GLY A 244 5.82 -1.56 10.84
CA GLY A 244 4.54 -2.15 10.41
C GLY A 244 3.98 -3.12 11.43
N LEU A 245 4.82 -3.99 11.98
CA LEU A 245 4.45 -4.96 13.01
C LEU A 245 3.99 -4.26 14.30
N ASP A 246 4.70 -3.23 14.74
CA ASP A 246 4.40 -2.50 15.98
C ASP A 246 3.10 -1.70 15.83
N ILE A 247 2.86 -1.07 14.68
CA ILE A 247 1.62 -0.35 14.39
C ILE A 247 0.43 -1.32 14.33
N LEU A 248 0.55 -2.44 13.59
CA LEU A 248 -0.52 -3.44 13.50
C LEU A 248 -0.82 -4.08 14.87
N THR A 249 0.20 -4.28 15.70
CA THR A 249 0.03 -4.75 17.09
C THR A 249 -0.73 -3.72 17.93
N THR A 250 -0.43 -2.44 17.77
CA THR A 250 -1.15 -1.35 18.47
C THR A 250 -2.60 -1.25 17.98
N LEU A 251 -2.84 -1.36 16.68
CA LEU A 251 -4.21 -1.42 16.14
C LEU A 251 -4.97 -2.64 16.69
N SER A 252 -4.32 -3.77 16.84
CA SER A 252 -4.89 -4.96 17.46
C SER A 252 -5.33 -4.72 18.91
N LEU A 253 -4.50 -4.00 19.70
CA LEU A 253 -4.89 -3.58 21.06
C LEU A 253 -6.15 -2.69 21.04
N ILE A 254 -6.18 -1.72 20.14
CA ILE A 254 -7.34 -0.82 20.01
C ILE A 254 -8.61 -1.62 19.68
N HIS A 255 -8.54 -2.55 18.74
CA HIS A 255 -9.68 -3.38 18.38
C HIS A 255 -10.17 -4.26 19.54
N ARG A 256 -9.26 -4.82 20.35
CA ARG A 256 -9.67 -5.57 21.57
C ARG A 256 -10.35 -4.68 22.62
N LYS A 257 -9.92 -3.43 22.76
CA LYS A 257 -10.61 -2.45 23.62
C LYS A 257 -11.98 -2.11 23.07
N LEU A 258 -12.12 -1.99 21.74
CA LEU A 258 -13.43 -1.77 21.08
C LEU A 258 -14.39 -2.96 21.22
N ASP A 259 -13.88 -4.21 21.33
CA ASP A 259 -14.75 -5.36 21.61
C ASP A 259 -15.46 -5.28 22.96
N GLN A 260 -14.84 -4.59 23.90
CA GLN A 260 -15.36 -4.39 25.26
C GLN A 260 -16.12 -3.06 25.41
N ALA A 261 -16.06 -2.19 24.38
CA ALA A 261 -16.69 -0.88 24.45
C ALA A 261 -18.22 -0.98 24.40
N VAL A 262 -18.86 -0.17 25.20
CA VAL A 262 -20.32 -0.09 25.31
C VAL A 262 -20.82 1.17 24.60
N LEU A 263 -21.85 1.02 23.77
CA LEU A 263 -22.56 2.17 23.19
C LEU A 263 -23.43 2.80 24.28
N ILE A 264 -23.09 4.02 24.68
CA ILE A 264 -23.81 4.76 25.73
C ILE A 264 -24.91 5.64 25.11
N ARG A 265 -24.64 6.21 23.94
CA ARG A 265 -25.50 7.17 23.27
C ARG A 265 -25.85 6.67 21.87
N HIS A 266 -27.16 6.67 21.58
CA HIS A 266 -27.66 6.41 20.22
C HIS A 266 -27.73 7.71 19.42
N ASN A 267 -27.53 7.58 18.09
CA ASN A 267 -27.80 8.69 17.19
C ASN A 267 -29.32 8.75 17.01
N ASP A 268 -29.97 9.66 17.70
CA ASP A 268 -31.39 9.98 17.42
C ASP A 268 -31.41 10.70 16.07
N SER A 269 -31.74 9.91 15.01
CA SER A 269 -31.84 10.36 13.62
C SER A 269 -32.98 11.33 13.42
#